data_e533fc923eb2466344440fe97c9000f9
#
_entry.id   e533fc923eb2466344440fe97c9000f9
#
_cell.length_a   1.000
_cell.length_b   1.000
_cell.length_c   1.000
_cell.angle_alpha   90.00
_cell.angle_beta   90.00
_cell.angle_gamma   90.00
#
_symmetry.space_group_name_H-M   'P 1'
#
loop_
_entity.id
_entity.type
_entity.pdbx_description
1 polymer ?
#
loop_
_entity_poly.entity_id
_entity_poly.type
_entity_poly.pdbx_seq_one_letter_code
_entity_poly.pdbx_strand_id
1 'polypeptide(L)'
;MPEGPSIVILCEEVAEFTGQRIERAEGSAKLDKARLVGQTVRSFRSWGKHFLIELDDVSLRIHLLLFGSYRINERKESAPRLSLGFANGELNFYGCSVQPIEGPLDEAYDWSADVMSDAWDGRAVLKKLRARPRLLACDALLDQTLFSGSGNIIKNEVLFRTRIHPLSLIGELPAAKLRELAREVRTYSFDFLQWKREGTLKKNWLAHTKTTCPRCRIAFVKAKALGRSKRRSFYCERCQKRYGAVDNLQQVEQPALDDASD
;
A
#
# COMPACT_ATOMS: atom_id res chain seq x y z
N MET A 1 -5.19 4.51 -7.30
CA MET A 1 -4.51 4.68 -6.01
C MET A 1 -3.22 3.89 -6.06
N PRO A 2 -2.08 4.49 -5.75
CA PRO A 2 -0.81 3.78 -5.66
C PRO A 2 -0.87 2.71 -4.55
N GLU A 3 -0.29 1.54 -4.83
CA GLU A 3 -0.05 0.47 -3.86
C GLU A 3 1.46 0.23 -3.79
N GLY A 4 1.96 -0.57 -2.87
CA GLY A 4 3.39 -0.75 -2.61
C GLY A 4 4.27 -0.86 -3.88
N PRO A 5 3.92 -1.74 -4.84
CA PRO A 5 4.68 -1.84 -6.08
C PRO A 5 4.80 -0.54 -6.89
N SER A 6 3.80 0.35 -6.78
CA SER A 6 3.85 1.66 -7.44
C SER A 6 4.84 2.62 -6.79
N ILE A 7 5.08 2.46 -5.49
CA ILE A 7 6.04 3.28 -4.76
C ILE A 7 7.47 2.80 -5.06
N VAL A 8 7.66 1.49 -5.20
CA VAL A 8 8.95 0.93 -5.66
C VAL A 8 9.33 1.51 -7.02
N ILE A 9 8.40 1.56 -7.98
CA ILE A 9 8.64 2.18 -9.30
C ILE A 9 9.00 3.66 -9.14
N LEU A 10 8.30 4.40 -8.27
CA LEU A 10 8.67 5.80 -8.02
C LEU A 10 10.11 5.94 -7.52
N CYS A 11 10.56 5.05 -6.60
CA CYS A 11 11.95 5.07 -6.14
C CYS A 11 12.94 4.85 -7.29
N GLU A 12 12.61 3.96 -8.24
CA GLU A 12 13.44 3.69 -9.42
C GLU A 12 13.50 4.89 -10.37
N GLU A 13 12.33 5.51 -10.63
CA GLU A 13 12.21 6.66 -11.54
C GLU A 13 12.95 7.91 -11.05
N VAL A 14 13.13 8.07 -9.74
CA VAL A 14 13.81 9.24 -9.15
C VAL A 14 15.25 8.95 -8.73
N ALA A 15 15.77 7.76 -9.03
CA ALA A 15 17.09 7.32 -8.56
C ALA A 15 18.23 8.28 -8.97
N GLU A 16 18.11 8.97 -10.10
CA GLU A 16 19.08 9.96 -10.58
C GLU A 16 19.32 11.14 -9.64
N PHE A 17 18.38 11.44 -8.73
CA PHE A 17 18.52 12.49 -7.72
C PHE A 17 19.23 12.01 -6.44
N THR A 18 19.59 10.73 -6.33
CA THR A 18 20.39 10.23 -5.21
C THR A 18 21.79 10.85 -5.24
N GLY A 19 22.25 11.34 -4.11
CA GLY A 19 23.49 12.09 -4.00
C GLY A 19 23.40 13.56 -4.41
N GLN A 20 22.26 14.01 -4.95
CA GLN A 20 22.06 15.40 -5.34
C GLN A 20 21.69 16.26 -4.13
N ARG A 21 22.14 17.53 -4.18
CA ARG A 21 21.82 18.53 -3.16
C ARG A 21 20.53 19.26 -3.52
N ILE A 22 19.65 19.45 -2.55
CA ILE A 22 18.44 20.24 -2.71
C ILE A 22 18.83 21.72 -2.78
N GLU A 23 18.59 22.36 -3.93
CA GLU A 23 18.85 23.77 -4.16
C GLU A 23 17.62 24.64 -3.85
N ARG A 24 16.42 24.07 -4.00
CA ARG A 24 15.16 24.77 -3.79
C ARG A 24 14.10 23.81 -3.20
N ALA A 25 13.35 24.29 -2.22
CA ALA A 25 12.20 23.57 -1.65
C ALA A 25 11.00 24.52 -1.55
N GLU A 26 9.89 24.16 -2.21
CA GLU A 26 8.68 24.98 -2.33
C GLU A 26 7.43 24.14 -2.10
N GLY A 27 6.26 24.79 -2.02
CA GLY A 27 4.97 24.11 -1.96
C GLY A 27 4.16 24.41 -0.69
N SER A 28 2.96 23.86 -0.64
CA SER A 28 1.97 24.14 0.42
C SER A 28 2.07 23.21 1.64
N ALA A 29 3.01 22.26 1.67
CA ALA A 29 3.21 21.38 2.83
C ALA A 29 3.61 22.19 4.07
N LYS A 30 3.04 21.84 5.22
CA LYS A 30 3.34 22.45 6.52
C LYS A 30 4.60 21.82 7.10
N LEU A 31 5.77 22.21 6.57
CA LEU A 31 7.08 21.79 7.06
C LEU A 31 8.08 22.95 6.83
N ASP A 32 9.16 22.94 7.56
CA ASP A 32 10.24 23.90 7.37
C ASP A 32 11.02 23.55 6.08
N LYS A 33 10.70 24.26 5.01
CA LYS A 33 11.33 24.05 3.70
C LYS A 33 12.76 24.62 3.67
N ALA A 34 13.04 25.65 4.48
CA ALA A 34 14.39 26.20 4.57
C ALA A 34 15.38 25.17 5.11
N ARG A 35 14.93 24.31 6.05
CA ARG A 35 15.73 23.18 6.58
C ARG A 35 16.10 22.16 5.50
N LEU A 36 15.31 22.03 4.43
CA LEU A 36 15.59 21.06 3.36
C LEU A 36 16.64 21.56 2.38
N VAL A 37 16.71 22.88 2.17
CA VAL A 37 17.67 23.48 1.22
C VAL A 37 19.09 23.26 1.72
N GLY A 38 19.93 22.77 0.83
CA GLY A 38 21.32 22.44 1.12
C GLY A 38 21.57 21.01 1.59
N GLN A 39 20.53 20.27 1.98
CA GLN A 39 20.68 18.85 2.33
C GLN A 39 20.84 17.98 1.09
N THR A 40 21.52 16.86 1.25
CA THR A 40 21.77 15.89 0.20
C THR A 40 20.77 14.73 0.31
N VAL A 41 20.22 14.30 -0.81
CA VAL A 41 19.41 13.06 -0.87
C VAL A 41 20.33 11.85 -0.67
N ARG A 42 20.22 11.18 0.44
CA ARG A 42 21.00 9.98 0.77
C ARG A 42 20.43 8.74 0.09
N SER A 43 19.11 8.58 0.13
CA SER A 43 18.44 7.48 -0.51
C SER A 43 16.96 7.78 -0.78
N PHE A 44 16.37 7.02 -1.70
CA PHE A 44 14.93 6.87 -1.85
C PHE A 44 14.53 5.46 -1.44
N ARG A 45 13.58 5.36 -0.52
CA ARG A 45 13.08 4.07 -0.03
C ARG A 45 11.55 4.03 -0.12
N SER A 46 11.00 2.83 -0.15
CA SER A 46 9.55 2.62 -0.02
C SER A 46 9.26 1.80 1.22
N TRP A 47 8.23 2.16 1.96
CA TRP A 47 7.61 1.30 2.95
C TRP A 47 6.11 1.29 2.72
N GLY A 48 5.59 0.16 2.31
CA GLY A 48 4.20 0.04 1.96
C GLY A 48 3.78 1.05 0.88
N LYS A 49 2.94 2.01 1.26
CA LYS A 49 2.47 3.08 0.36
C LYS A 49 3.15 4.42 0.62
N HIS A 50 4.20 4.43 1.43
CA HIS A 50 5.00 5.60 1.73
C HIS A 50 6.21 5.65 0.81
N PHE A 51 6.39 6.76 0.16
CA PHE A 51 7.63 7.13 -0.50
C PHE A 51 8.47 7.93 0.49
N LEU A 52 9.70 7.49 0.69
CA LEU A 52 10.61 8.01 1.71
C LEU A 52 11.82 8.64 1.02
N ILE A 53 12.12 9.89 1.37
CA ILE A 53 13.32 10.60 0.94
C ILE A 53 14.19 10.76 2.18
N GLU A 54 15.31 10.06 2.23
CA GLU A 54 16.28 10.16 3.31
C GLU A 54 17.28 11.27 2.98
N LEU A 55 17.37 12.27 3.86
CA LEU A 55 18.28 13.41 3.72
C LEU A 55 19.37 13.34 4.81
N ASP A 56 20.22 14.35 4.90
CA ASP A 56 21.31 14.38 5.86
C ASP A 56 20.81 14.38 7.32
N ASP A 57 19.80 15.20 7.64
CA ASP A 57 19.34 15.42 9.02
C ASP A 57 17.90 14.99 9.28
N VAL A 58 17.12 14.74 8.24
CA VAL A 58 15.69 14.41 8.33
C VAL A 58 15.28 13.54 7.16
N SER A 59 14.29 12.70 7.37
CA SER A 59 13.66 11.99 6.26
C SER A 59 12.27 12.58 5.98
N LEU A 60 11.84 12.53 4.73
CA LEU A 60 10.50 12.94 4.32
C LEU A 60 9.66 11.71 4.00
N ARG A 61 8.49 11.62 4.63
CA ARG A 61 7.44 10.66 4.28
C ARG A 61 6.43 11.30 3.36
N ILE A 62 6.26 10.78 2.16
CA ILE A 62 5.26 11.21 1.19
C ILE A 62 4.25 10.09 0.99
N HIS A 63 2.96 10.36 1.24
CA HIS A 63 1.87 9.44 0.97
C HIS A 63 0.92 10.04 -0.07
N LEU A 64 0.84 9.40 -1.23
CA LEU A 64 0.08 9.90 -2.38
C LEU A 64 -1.45 9.81 -2.21
N LEU A 65 -1.94 9.33 -1.07
CA LEU A 65 -3.37 9.23 -0.77
C LEU A 65 -4.16 8.53 -1.90
N LEU A 66 -5.40 8.98 -2.15
CA LEU A 66 -6.26 8.40 -3.18
C LEU A 66 -6.00 8.98 -4.58
N PHE A 67 -5.75 10.28 -4.66
CA PHE A 67 -5.66 11.06 -5.91
C PHE A 67 -4.32 11.76 -6.08
N GLY A 68 -3.37 11.55 -5.17
CA GLY A 68 -2.06 12.15 -5.25
C GLY A 68 -1.26 11.66 -6.46
N SER A 69 -0.35 12.48 -6.89
CA SER A 69 0.50 12.23 -8.05
C SER A 69 1.83 12.96 -7.89
N TYR A 70 2.79 12.59 -8.73
CA TYR A 70 4.09 13.26 -8.81
C TYR A 70 4.40 13.60 -10.27
N ARG A 71 5.39 14.45 -10.46
CA ARG A 71 6.02 14.78 -11.75
C ARG A 71 7.51 14.91 -11.55
N ILE A 72 8.27 14.44 -12.51
CA ILE A 72 9.72 14.53 -12.59
C ILE A 72 10.01 15.48 -13.74
N ASN A 73 10.74 16.56 -13.47
CA ASN A 73 11.11 17.58 -14.44
C ASN A 73 9.92 18.26 -15.16
N GLU A 74 8.72 18.13 -14.62
CA GLU A 74 7.49 18.71 -15.13
C GLU A 74 6.66 19.32 -14.01
N ARG A 75 5.87 20.34 -14.31
CA ARG A 75 4.91 20.95 -13.38
C ARG A 75 3.49 20.84 -13.91
N LYS A 76 2.53 20.69 -12.96
CA LYS A 76 1.12 20.91 -13.24
C LYS A 76 0.78 22.40 -13.08
N GLU A 77 -0.36 22.81 -13.65
CA GLU A 77 -0.92 24.14 -13.41
C GLU A 77 -1.21 24.42 -11.93
N SER A 78 -1.65 23.37 -11.20
CA SER A 78 -1.90 23.49 -9.76
C SER A 78 -0.61 23.55 -8.96
N ALA A 79 -0.60 24.33 -7.87
CA ALA A 79 0.53 24.43 -6.98
C ALA A 79 0.89 23.05 -6.35
N PRO A 80 2.18 22.69 -6.28
CA PRO A 80 2.62 21.45 -5.65
C PRO A 80 2.40 21.48 -4.14
N ARG A 81 2.18 20.30 -3.56
CA ARG A 81 2.24 20.11 -2.13
C ARG A 81 3.68 20.21 -1.62
N LEU A 82 4.62 19.64 -2.36
CA LEU A 82 6.07 19.77 -2.19
C LEU A 82 6.73 19.75 -3.56
N SER A 83 7.67 20.67 -3.77
CA SER A 83 8.58 20.71 -4.91
C SER A 83 10.00 20.75 -4.38
N LEU A 84 10.85 19.87 -4.86
CA LEU A 84 12.29 19.83 -4.57
C LEU A 84 13.05 20.07 -5.88
N GLY A 85 13.84 21.13 -5.94
CA GLY A 85 14.69 21.45 -7.09
C GLY A 85 16.14 21.06 -6.82
N PHE A 86 16.76 20.47 -7.83
CA PHE A 86 18.14 19.99 -7.87
C PHE A 86 18.88 20.66 -9.05
N ALA A 87 20.18 20.52 -9.11
CA ALA A 87 20.97 21.04 -10.25
C ALA A 87 20.57 20.41 -11.59
N ASN A 88 20.13 19.14 -11.59
CA ASN A 88 19.77 18.36 -12.77
C ASN A 88 18.27 18.20 -12.99
N GLY A 89 17.41 18.85 -12.19
CA GLY A 89 15.97 18.74 -12.37
C GLY A 89 15.15 19.01 -11.12
N GLU A 90 13.91 18.55 -11.10
CA GLU A 90 13.00 18.75 -9.98
C GLU A 90 12.00 17.62 -9.77
N LEU A 91 11.60 17.43 -8.52
CA LEU A 91 10.55 16.51 -8.10
C LEU A 91 9.35 17.28 -7.55
N ASN A 92 8.18 17.06 -8.13
CA ASN A 92 6.95 17.76 -7.78
C ASN A 92 5.87 16.77 -7.31
N PHE A 93 5.33 16.98 -6.10
CA PHE A 93 4.30 16.13 -5.49
C PHE A 93 3.01 16.91 -5.30
N TYR A 94 1.86 16.29 -5.67
CA TYR A 94 0.53 16.91 -5.68
C TYR A 94 -0.48 16.05 -4.94
N GLY A 95 -1.42 16.67 -4.20
CA GLY A 95 -2.53 15.98 -3.53
C GLY A 95 -2.10 14.88 -2.57
N CYS A 96 -0.96 15.07 -1.92
CA CYS A 96 -0.33 14.09 -1.04
C CYS A 96 -0.21 14.62 0.41
N SER A 97 0.03 13.71 1.35
CA SER A 97 0.55 14.04 2.67
C SER A 97 2.07 14.06 2.63
N VAL A 98 2.67 15.07 3.25
CA VAL A 98 4.12 15.18 3.43
C VAL A 98 4.39 15.40 4.90
N GLN A 99 5.24 14.56 5.50
CA GLN A 99 5.60 14.65 6.91
C GLN A 99 7.10 14.42 7.09
N PRO A 100 7.78 15.18 7.93
CA PRO A 100 9.14 14.90 8.33
C PRO A 100 9.16 13.67 9.28
N ILE A 101 10.25 12.93 9.23
CA ILE A 101 10.58 11.87 10.18
C ILE A 101 11.94 12.20 10.75
N GLU A 102 11.99 12.36 12.04
CA GLU A 102 13.24 12.53 12.78
C GLU A 102 13.83 11.16 13.13
N GLY A 103 15.15 11.06 13.05
CA GLY A 103 15.87 9.82 13.35
C GLY A 103 15.87 8.77 12.24
N PRO A 104 16.40 7.58 12.51
CA PRO A 104 16.59 6.52 11.52
C PRO A 104 15.28 5.93 11.03
N LEU A 105 15.14 5.75 9.72
CA LEU A 105 13.96 5.10 9.12
C LEU A 105 13.76 3.66 9.61
N ASP A 106 14.83 2.97 9.96
CA ASP A 106 14.78 1.57 10.41
C ASP A 106 14.17 1.43 11.82
N GLU A 107 14.13 2.51 12.59
CA GLU A 107 13.43 2.58 13.89
C GLU A 107 11.96 3.01 13.72
N ALA A 108 11.67 3.80 12.68
CA ALA A 108 10.34 4.33 12.42
C ALA A 108 9.39 3.32 11.75
N TYR A 109 9.92 2.26 11.12
CA TYR A 109 9.14 1.33 10.30
C TYR A 109 9.41 -0.14 10.61
N ASP A 110 8.34 -0.94 10.70
CA ASP A 110 8.42 -2.41 10.73
C ASP A 110 8.57 -2.95 9.29
N TRP A 111 9.80 -3.07 8.82
CA TRP A 111 10.12 -3.58 7.48
C TRP A 111 9.67 -5.02 7.26
N SER A 112 9.47 -5.79 8.34
CA SER A 112 9.00 -7.17 8.24
C SER A 112 7.55 -7.30 7.78
N ALA A 113 6.77 -6.23 7.86
CA ALA A 113 5.39 -6.16 7.40
C ALA A 113 5.25 -5.69 5.94
N ASP A 114 6.30 -5.11 5.35
CA ASP A 114 6.24 -4.58 3.98
C ASP A 114 6.37 -5.70 2.95
N VAL A 115 5.33 -5.88 2.16
CA VAL A 115 5.23 -6.96 1.15
C VAL A 115 6.29 -6.86 0.04
N MET A 116 6.90 -5.68 -0.15
CA MET A 116 7.96 -5.44 -1.13
C MET A 116 9.37 -5.50 -0.54
N SER A 117 9.51 -5.48 0.80
CA SER A 117 10.81 -5.49 1.48
C SER A 117 11.47 -6.86 1.44
N ASP A 118 12.82 -6.87 1.37
CA ASP A 118 13.61 -8.10 1.56
C ASP A 118 13.57 -8.60 3.02
N ALA A 119 13.28 -7.68 3.96
CA ALA A 119 13.08 -8.03 5.38
C ALA A 119 11.68 -8.61 5.67
N TRP A 120 10.83 -8.82 4.66
CA TRP A 120 9.51 -9.42 4.84
C TRP A 120 9.56 -10.73 5.62
N ASP A 121 8.77 -10.82 6.70
CA ASP A 121 8.65 -12.04 7.50
C ASP A 121 7.23 -12.60 7.48
N GLY A 122 6.99 -13.55 6.58
CA GLY A 122 5.71 -14.25 6.48
C GLY A 122 5.33 -15.04 7.74
N ARG A 123 6.30 -15.46 8.59
CA ARG A 123 6.01 -16.15 9.86
C ARG A 123 5.49 -15.17 10.89
N ALA A 124 6.11 -13.98 11.00
CA ALA A 124 5.63 -12.91 11.87
C ALA A 124 4.21 -12.48 11.47
N VAL A 125 3.93 -12.31 10.18
CA VAL A 125 2.59 -11.99 9.67
C VAL A 125 1.58 -13.09 10.03
N LEU A 126 1.93 -14.37 9.85
CA LEU A 126 1.04 -15.48 10.23
C LEU A 126 0.76 -15.50 11.73
N LYS A 127 1.74 -15.16 12.58
CA LYS A 127 1.54 -15.02 14.03
C LYS A 127 0.57 -13.88 14.35
N LYS A 128 0.76 -12.71 13.72
CA LYS A 128 -0.14 -11.55 13.88
C LYS A 128 -1.58 -11.86 13.40
N LEU A 129 -1.74 -12.59 12.29
CA LEU A 129 -3.05 -13.01 11.78
C LEU A 129 -3.77 -13.94 12.76
N ARG A 130 -3.06 -14.97 13.29
CA ARG A 130 -3.64 -15.91 14.27
C ARG A 130 -4.07 -15.23 15.57
N ALA A 131 -3.42 -14.15 15.96
CA ALA A 131 -3.80 -13.35 17.12
C ALA A 131 -5.07 -12.53 16.89
N ARG A 132 -5.58 -12.45 15.64
CA ARG A 132 -6.78 -11.69 15.27
C ARG A 132 -7.83 -12.56 14.58
N PRO A 133 -8.35 -13.63 15.24
CA PRO A 133 -9.21 -14.63 14.61
C PRO A 133 -10.53 -14.07 14.07
N ARG A 134 -11.05 -12.99 14.65
CA ARG A 134 -12.30 -12.33 14.22
C ARG A 134 -12.12 -11.31 13.09
N LEU A 135 -10.89 -11.09 12.63
CA LEU A 135 -10.62 -10.16 11.52
C LEU A 135 -11.14 -10.76 10.21
N LEU A 136 -11.80 -9.94 9.39
CA LEU A 136 -12.24 -10.36 8.06
C LEU A 136 -11.05 -10.42 7.10
N ALA A 137 -11.05 -11.37 6.17
CA ALA A 137 -9.97 -11.53 5.20
C ALA A 137 -9.77 -10.28 4.33
N CYS A 138 -10.85 -9.57 3.97
CA CYS A 138 -10.75 -8.32 3.21
C CYS A 138 -10.10 -7.18 4.02
N ASP A 139 -10.33 -7.13 5.34
CA ASP A 139 -9.75 -6.11 6.21
C ASP A 139 -8.30 -6.46 6.56
N ALA A 140 -7.99 -7.74 6.80
CA ALA A 140 -6.64 -8.22 7.02
C ALA A 140 -5.68 -7.81 5.89
N LEU A 141 -6.12 -7.94 4.62
CA LEU A 141 -5.32 -7.57 3.46
C LEU A 141 -5.14 -6.07 3.26
N LEU A 142 -5.90 -5.25 3.95
CA LEU A 142 -5.78 -3.78 3.91
C LEU A 142 -5.07 -3.20 5.13
N ASP A 143 -4.84 -4.02 6.15
CA ASP A 143 -4.14 -3.64 7.37
C ASP A 143 -2.63 -3.51 7.08
N GLN A 144 -2.12 -2.29 7.18
CA GLN A 144 -0.72 -1.99 6.87
C GLN A 144 0.25 -2.52 7.93
N THR A 145 -0.23 -2.92 9.12
CA THR A 145 0.58 -3.59 10.15
C THR A 145 0.78 -5.08 9.87
N LEU A 146 -0.02 -5.64 8.93
CA LEU A 146 0.05 -7.03 8.48
C LEU A 146 0.67 -7.12 7.08
N PHE A 147 0.16 -6.33 6.15
CA PHE A 147 0.52 -6.37 4.74
C PHE A 147 0.74 -4.94 4.23
N SER A 148 1.82 -4.30 4.74
CA SER A 148 2.16 -2.96 4.30
C SER A 148 2.39 -2.93 2.79
N GLY A 149 1.78 -1.97 2.11
CA GLY A 149 1.79 -1.88 0.65
C GLY A 149 0.58 -2.49 -0.04
N SER A 150 -0.09 -3.47 0.58
CA SER A 150 -1.32 -4.03 0.02
C SER A 150 -2.45 -2.99 0.00
N GLY A 151 -3.13 -2.91 -1.13
CA GLY A 151 -4.28 -2.03 -1.33
C GLY A 151 -5.46 -2.78 -1.94
N ASN A 152 -6.37 -2.01 -2.54
CA ASN A 152 -7.65 -2.58 -2.99
C ASN A 152 -7.51 -3.49 -4.22
N ILE A 153 -6.51 -3.25 -5.07
CA ILE A 153 -6.22 -4.12 -6.22
C ILE A 153 -5.68 -5.44 -5.71
N ILE A 154 -4.58 -5.40 -4.92
CA ILE A 154 -3.94 -6.59 -4.35
C ILE A 154 -4.97 -7.40 -3.54
N LYS A 155 -5.76 -6.75 -2.67
CA LYS A 155 -6.81 -7.41 -1.89
C LYS A 155 -7.77 -8.21 -2.77
N ASN A 156 -8.35 -7.62 -3.81
CA ASN A 156 -9.34 -8.30 -4.65
C ASN A 156 -8.71 -9.45 -5.44
N GLU A 157 -7.53 -9.26 -5.99
CA GLU A 157 -6.83 -10.28 -6.78
C GLU A 157 -6.38 -11.45 -5.93
N VAL A 158 -5.78 -11.19 -4.76
CA VAL A 158 -5.33 -12.23 -3.83
C VAL A 158 -6.48 -13.07 -3.32
N LEU A 159 -7.59 -12.45 -2.86
CA LEU A 159 -8.78 -13.18 -2.40
C LEU A 159 -9.37 -14.07 -3.51
N PHE A 160 -9.40 -13.55 -4.74
CA PHE A 160 -9.86 -14.33 -5.88
C PHE A 160 -8.91 -15.50 -6.18
N ARG A 161 -7.59 -15.27 -6.23
CA ARG A 161 -6.57 -16.28 -6.54
C ARG A 161 -6.58 -17.41 -5.52
N THR A 162 -6.64 -17.09 -4.23
CA THR A 162 -6.69 -18.04 -3.12
C THR A 162 -8.08 -18.68 -2.90
N ARG A 163 -9.10 -18.25 -3.66
CA ARG A 163 -10.50 -18.72 -3.53
C ARG A 163 -11.09 -18.49 -2.14
N ILE A 164 -10.69 -17.42 -1.47
CA ILE A 164 -11.20 -17.01 -0.16
C ILE A 164 -12.23 -15.91 -0.35
N HIS A 165 -13.43 -16.11 0.22
CA HIS A 165 -14.47 -15.10 0.22
C HIS A 165 -14.03 -13.90 1.09
N PRO A 166 -14.25 -12.64 0.67
CA PRO A 166 -13.75 -11.46 1.40
C PRO A 166 -14.27 -11.35 2.85
N LEU A 167 -15.46 -11.88 3.14
CA LEU A 167 -16.04 -11.91 4.49
C LEU A 167 -15.67 -13.18 5.29
N SER A 168 -14.66 -13.93 4.89
CA SER A 168 -14.15 -15.04 5.70
C SER A 168 -13.46 -14.50 6.95
N LEU A 169 -13.66 -15.20 8.09
CA LEU A 169 -12.92 -14.92 9.31
C LEU A 169 -11.52 -15.55 9.26
N ILE A 170 -10.51 -14.80 9.66
CA ILE A 170 -9.11 -15.28 9.66
C ILE A 170 -8.94 -16.54 10.51
N GLY A 171 -9.61 -16.61 11.67
CA GLY A 171 -9.53 -17.77 12.56
C GLY A 171 -10.18 -19.04 12.02
N GLU A 172 -11.11 -18.91 11.07
CA GLU A 172 -11.82 -20.02 10.44
C GLU A 172 -11.12 -20.54 9.17
N LEU A 173 -10.07 -19.85 8.72
CA LEU A 173 -9.29 -20.33 7.58
C LEU A 173 -8.45 -21.56 7.98
N PRO A 174 -8.51 -22.67 7.21
CA PRO A 174 -7.57 -23.76 7.38
C PRO A 174 -6.13 -23.25 7.36
N ALA A 175 -5.25 -23.82 8.17
CA ALA A 175 -3.87 -23.38 8.27
C ALA A 175 -3.12 -23.33 6.93
N ALA A 176 -3.46 -24.23 6.00
CA ALA A 176 -2.93 -24.22 4.63
C ALA A 176 -3.40 -22.98 3.85
N LYS A 177 -4.69 -22.63 3.97
CA LYS A 177 -5.27 -21.44 3.33
C LYS A 177 -4.71 -20.13 3.89
N LEU A 178 -4.48 -20.06 5.18
CA LEU A 178 -3.87 -18.91 5.81
C LEU A 178 -2.43 -18.69 5.31
N ARG A 179 -1.65 -19.78 5.18
CA ARG A 179 -0.31 -19.73 4.59
C ARG A 179 -0.34 -19.34 3.11
N GLU A 180 -1.28 -19.90 2.35
CA GLU A 180 -1.49 -19.56 0.94
C GLU A 180 -1.80 -18.08 0.78
N LEU A 181 -2.72 -17.53 1.61
CA LEU A 181 -3.07 -16.10 1.61
C LEU A 181 -1.84 -15.21 1.84
N ALA A 182 -1.08 -15.48 2.89
CA ALA A 182 0.11 -14.69 3.23
C ALA A 182 1.18 -14.73 2.13
N ARG A 183 1.40 -15.90 1.51
CA ARG A 183 2.34 -16.05 0.39
C ARG A 183 1.85 -15.32 -0.86
N GLU A 184 0.56 -15.48 -1.19
CA GLU A 184 0.00 -14.91 -2.42
C GLU A 184 0.02 -13.38 -2.42
N VAL A 185 -0.12 -12.74 -1.25
CA VAL A 185 0.00 -11.27 -1.16
C VAL A 185 1.37 -10.80 -1.68
N ARG A 186 2.44 -11.46 -1.24
CA ARG A 186 3.80 -11.11 -1.68
C ARG A 186 4.00 -11.46 -3.16
N THR A 187 3.64 -12.68 -3.57
CA THR A 187 3.77 -13.13 -4.96
C THR A 187 3.05 -12.17 -5.91
N TYR A 188 1.79 -11.88 -5.63
CA TYR A 188 1.01 -10.96 -6.47
C TYR A 188 1.57 -9.54 -6.47
N SER A 189 2.17 -9.08 -5.36
CA SER A 189 2.78 -7.74 -5.31
C SER A 189 3.98 -7.63 -6.26
N PHE A 190 4.80 -8.68 -6.39
CA PHE A 190 5.89 -8.73 -7.36
C PHE A 190 5.39 -8.89 -8.80
N ASP A 191 4.36 -9.72 -9.04
CA ASP A 191 3.68 -9.79 -10.34
C ASP A 191 3.13 -8.41 -10.74
N PHE A 192 2.48 -7.71 -9.81
CA PHE A 192 1.97 -6.34 -10.02
C PHE A 192 3.10 -5.39 -10.43
N LEU A 193 4.25 -5.42 -9.71
CA LEU A 193 5.41 -4.61 -10.02
C LEU A 193 5.86 -4.83 -11.47
N GLN A 194 6.05 -6.10 -11.85
CA GLN A 194 6.46 -6.47 -13.19
C GLN A 194 5.47 -6.01 -14.26
N TRP A 195 4.18 -6.34 -14.10
CA TRP A 195 3.14 -5.95 -15.05
C TRP A 195 2.95 -4.44 -15.14
N LYS A 196 3.19 -3.71 -14.05
CA LYS A 196 3.10 -2.26 -14.07
C LYS A 196 4.25 -1.64 -14.86
N ARG A 197 5.48 -2.14 -14.72
CA ARG A 197 6.64 -1.73 -15.54
C ARG A 197 6.38 -2.00 -17.02
N GLU A 198 5.74 -3.11 -17.34
CA GLU A 198 5.38 -3.51 -18.71
C GLU A 198 4.14 -2.81 -19.28
N GLY A 199 3.41 -2.02 -18.48
CA GLY A 199 2.15 -1.42 -18.88
C GLY A 199 0.98 -2.42 -19.05
N THR A 200 1.13 -3.65 -18.56
CA THR A 200 0.18 -4.75 -18.76
C THR A 200 -0.71 -5.03 -17.55
N LEU A 201 -0.52 -4.34 -16.42
CA LEU A 201 -1.17 -4.62 -15.14
C LEU A 201 -2.69 -4.83 -15.25
N LYS A 202 -3.42 -3.93 -15.92
CA LYS A 202 -4.88 -4.02 -16.05
C LYS A 202 -5.34 -5.24 -16.86
N LYS A 203 -4.52 -5.72 -17.81
CA LYS A 203 -4.80 -6.91 -18.62
C LYS A 203 -4.73 -8.17 -17.76
N ASN A 204 -3.88 -8.18 -16.75
CA ASN A 204 -3.65 -9.30 -15.85
C ASN A 204 -4.61 -9.37 -14.64
N TRP A 205 -5.51 -8.39 -14.48
CA TRP A 205 -6.54 -8.47 -13.45
C TRP A 205 -7.54 -9.56 -13.76
N LEU A 206 -7.83 -10.39 -12.76
CA LEU A 206 -8.80 -11.49 -12.83
C LEU A 206 -10.13 -11.15 -12.15
N ALA A 207 -10.10 -10.32 -11.11
CA ALA A 207 -11.27 -9.95 -10.32
C ALA A 207 -11.48 -8.44 -10.21
N HIS A 208 -10.41 -7.68 -9.98
CA HIS A 208 -10.51 -6.24 -9.74
C HIS A 208 -11.17 -5.52 -10.92
N THR A 209 -12.33 -4.88 -10.68
CA THR A 209 -13.18 -4.19 -11.68
C THR A 209 -13.79 -5.08 -12.78
N LYS A 210 -13.57 -6.38 -12.73
CA LYS A 210 -14.16 -7.30 -13.71
C LYS A 210 -15.66 -7.51 -13.45
N THR A 211 -16.37 -7.89 -14.48
CA THR A 211 -17.82 -8.13 -14.44
C THR A 211 -18.18 -9.60 -14.32
N THR A 212 -17.38 -10.47 -14.90
CA THR A 212 -17.63 -11.90 -15.02
C THR A 212 -16.46 -12.70 -14.49
N CYS A 213 -16.74 -13.70 -13.67
CA CYS A 213 -15.75 -14.62 -13.14
C CYS A 213 -15.15 -15.48 -14.27
N PRO A 214 -13.83 -15.46 -14.50
CA PRO A 214 -13.22 -16.23 -15.58
C PRO A 214 -13.26 -17.76 -15.31
N ARG A 215 -13.43 -18.19 -14.05
CA ARG A 215 -13.52 -19.62 -13.68
C ARG A 215 -14.93 -20.17 -13.81
N CYS A 216 -15.93 -19.42 -13.34
CA CYS A 216 -17.31 -19.90 -13.18
C CYS A 216 -18.25 -19.39 -14.24
N ARG A 217 -17.84 -18.40 -15.03
CA ARG A 217 -18.64 -17.72 -16.08
C ARG A 217 -19.93 -17.06 -15.55
N ILE A 218 -20.00 -16.78 -14.24
CA ILE A 218 -21.10 -16.02 -13.61
C ILE A 218 -20.64 -14.60 -13.31
N ALA A 219 -21.60 -13.70 -13.09
CA ALA A 219 -21.31 -12.32 -12.70
C ALA A 219 -20.58 -12.27 -11.35
N PHE A 220 -19.61 -11.34 -11.24
CA PHE A 220 -19.03 -10.98 -9.94
C PHE A 220 -20.03 -10.16 -9.12
N VAL A 221 -20.05 -10.41 -7.81
CA VAL A 221 -20.64 -9.47 -6.86
C VAL A 221 -19.75 -8.23 -6.79
N LYS A 222 -20.38 -7.04 -6.90
CA LYS A 222 -19.70 -5.74 -6.84
C LYS A 222 -20.19 -4.97 -5.61
N ALA A 223 -19.62 -5.29 -4.45
CA ALA A 223 -19.94 -4.60 -3.21
C ALA A 223 -19.28 -3.22 -3.19
N LYS A 224 -20.08 -2.14 -3.02
CA LYS A 224 -19.57 -0.75 -2.98
C LYS A 224 -18.71 -0.49 -1.74
N ALA A 225 -19.10 -1.06 -0.60
CA ALA A 225 -18.41 -0.97 0.68
C ALA A 225 -18.47 -2.31 1.40
N LEU A 226 -17.34 -2.91 1.70
CA LEU A 226 -17.27 -4.21 2.35
C LEU A 226 -16.20 -4.19 3.46
N GLY A 227 -16.48 -4.90 4.56
CA GLY A 227 -15.62 -4.93 5.73
C GLY A 227 -15.65 -3.61 6.52
N ARG A 228 -14.79 -3.52 7.54
CA ARG A 228 -14.62 -2.30 8.35
C ARG A 228 -14.02 -1.15 7.56
N SER A 229 -13.09 -1.47 6.67
CA SER A 229 -12.43 -0.50 5.77
C SER A 229 -13.36 0.07 4.70
N LYS A 230 -14.62 -0.44 4.58
CA LYS A 230 -15.65 0.02 3.63
C LYS A 230 -15.12 0.18 2.20
N ARG A 231 -14.23 -0.73 1.77
CA ARG A 231 -13.63 -0.66 0.45
C ARG A 231 -14.40 -1.51 -0.56
N ARG A 232 -14.45 -1.01 -1.81
CA ARG A 232 -15.07 -1.74 -2.92
C ARG A 232 -14.45 -3.12 -3.09
N SER A 233 -15.30 -4.14 -3.26
CA SER A 233 -14.87 -5.53 -3.43
C SER A 233 -15.54 -6.17 -4.63
N PHE A 234 -14.79 -7.04 -5.32
CA PHE A 234 -15.24 -7.82 -6.48
C PHE A 234 -14.94 -9.29 -6.15
N TYR A 235 -15.96 -10.12 -6.09
CA TYR A 235 -15.79 -11.52 -5.72
C TYR A 235 -16.84 -12.43 -6.37
N CYS A 236 -16.52 -13.71 -6.48
CA CYS A 236 -17.37 -14.74 -7.04
C CYS A 236 -17.95 -15.63 -5.93
N GLU A 237 -19.27 -15.60 -5.74
CA GLU A 237 -19.97 -16.39 -4.75
C GLU A 237 -19.78 -17.91 -4.95
N ARG A 238 -19.52 -18.36 -6.18
CA ARG A 238 -19.38 -19.79 -6.48
C ARG A 238 -18.00 -20.34 -6.19
N CYS A 239 -16.91 -19.63 -6.52
CA CYS A 239 -15.56 -20.18 -6.42
C CYS A 239 -14.73 -19.64 -5.26
N GLN A 240 -15.19 -18.59 -4.56
CA GLN A 240 -14.55 -18.09 -3.35
C GLN A 240 -15.34 -18.60 -2.13
N LYS A 241 -14.76 -19.56 -1.43
CA LYS A 241 -15.38 -20.18 -0.27
C LYS A 241 -15.37 -19.23 0.92
N ARG A 242 -16.52 -19.11 1.59
CA ARG A 242 -16.64 -18.41 2.87
C ARG A 242 -16.28 -19.36 4.01
N TYR A 243 -15.41 -18.91 4.90
CA TYR A 243 -14.98 -19.59 6.11
C TYR A 243 -15.48 -18.80 7.32
N GLY A 244 -16.30 -19.46 8.14
CA GLY A 244 -17.02 -18.83 9.25
C GLY A 244 -18.19 -17.92 8.81
N ALA A 245 -19.20 -17.83 9.65
CA ALA A 245 -20.30 -16.89 9.52
C ALA A 245 -20.14 -15.78 10.55
N VAL A 246 -20.40 -14.55 10.17
CA VAL A 246 -20.62 -13.44 11.11
C VAL A 246 -22.12 -13.25 11.15
N ASP A 247 -22.77 -13.75 12.21
CA ASP A 247 -24.23 -13.73 12.34
C ASP A 247 -24.81 -12.32 12.48
N ASN A 248 -23.95 -11.30 12.72
CA ASN A 248 -24.33 -9.89 12.65
C ASN A 248 -23.09 -9.02 12.37
N LEU A 249 -23.03 -8.40 11.20
CA LEU A 249 -21.99 -7.44 10.81
C LEU A 249 -21.99 -6.15 11.66
N GLN A 250 -22.95 -5.98 12.57
CA GLN A 250 -23.09 -4.82 13.45
C GLN A 250 -22.40 -4.94 14.82
N GLN A 251 -21.90 -6.15 15.19
CA GLN A 251 -21.31 -6.40 16.52
C GLN A 251 -19.81 -6.71 16.50
N VAL A 252 -19.07 -6.28 15.51
CA VAL A 252 -17.61 -6.38 15.60
C VAL A 252 -17.12 -5.17 16.40
N GLU A 253 -17.08 -5.34 17.75
CA GLU A 253 -16.51 -4.37 18.68
C GLU A 253 -15.12 -3.92 18.21
N GLN A 254 -14.93 -2.61 18.21
CA GLN A 254 -13.63 -1.99 18.04
C GLN A 254 -12.75 -2.38 19.24
N PRO A 255 -11.54 -2.92 19.05
CA PRO A 255 -10.49 -2.63 20.02
C PRO A 255 -10.23 -1.13 19.92
N ALA A 256 -10.18 -0.46 21.07
CA ALA A 256 -9.81 0.94 21.17
C ALA A 256 -8.55 1.18 20.33
N LEU A 257 -8.65 2.05 19.35
CA LEU A 257 -7.50 2.75 18.82
C LEU A 257 -7.08 3.67 19.95
N ASP A 258 -5.95 3.38 20.60
CA ASP A 258 -5.28 4.39 21.38
C ASP A 258 -5.06 5.58 20.45
N ASP A 259 -5.78 6.65 20.75
CA ASP A 259 -5.55 7.98 20.20
C ASP A 259 -4.11 8.39 20.50
N ALA A 260 -3.23 8.17 19.57
CA ALA A 260 -2.04 8.98 19.45
C ALA A 260 -2.47 10.20 18.63
N SER A 261 -3.14 11.12 19.36
CA SER A 261 -3.40 12.49 18.97
C SER A 261 -2.07 13.22 18.79
N ASP A 262 -2.06 14.06 17.79
CA ASP A 262 -1.28 15.22 17.41
C ASP A 262 -0.29 15.06 16.29
#